data_c7478427c57a0d0320935822d93fd5de
#
_entry.id   c7478427c57a0d0320935822d93fd5de
#
_cell.length_a   1.000
_cell.length_b   1.000
_cell.length_c   1.000
_cell.angle_alpha   90.00
_cell.angle_beta   90.00
_cell.angle_gamma   90.00
#
_symmetry.space_group_name_H-M   'P 1'
#
loop_
_entity.id
_entity.type
_entity.pdbx_description
1 polymer ?
#
loop_
_entity_poly.entity_id
_entity_poly.type
_entity_poly.pdbx_seq_one_letter_code
_entity_poly.pdbx_strand_id
1 'polypeptide(L)'
;QVRPATLRDAKAIAQIHTIAAQAVYKGLVPDDQLKTLSVEKRQAYWREAIEYCEPQVQVAVEDEKIVGFVGFDRSRDEKSRPTTGEIWAIYAAPTHWSKGVGLALWDAARDGLQEEGCTNVTAWVPLRNERALRFHEMAGFKREMSTAKTAVVGGVKIEEVRLKRPIN
;
A
#
# COMPACT_ATOMS: atom_id res chain seq x y z
N GLN A 1 -16.81 -2.28 -5.11
CA GLN A 1 -16.48 -3.61 -5.63
C GLN A 1 -14.96 -3.77 -5.78
N VAL A 2 -14.41 -4.87 -5.31
CA VAL A 2 -12.97 -5.16 -5.41
C VAL A 2 -12.76 -6.36 -6.33
N ARG A 3 -11.79 -6.26 -7.24
CA ARG A 3 -11.44 -7.32 -8.18
C ARG A 3 -9.94 -7.36 -8.43
N PRO A 4 -9.40 -8.49 -8.95
CA PRO A 4 -8.00 -8.52 -9.38
C PRO A 4 -7.73 -7.44 -10.44
N ALA A 5 -6.55 -6.83 -10.36
CA ALA A 5 -6.13 -5.84 -11.35
C ALA A 5 -5.77 -6.51 -12.68
N THR A 6 -5.98 -5.79 -13.76
CA THR A 6 -5.53 -6.18 -15.10
C THR A 6 -4.49 -5.18 -15.60
N LEU A 7 -3.78 -5.52 -16.67
CA LEU A 7 -2.76 -4.63 -17.24
C LEU A 7 -3.32 -3.26 -17.63
N ARG A 8 -4.61 -3.20 -17.99
CA ARG A 8 -5.28 -1.92 -18.29
C ARG A 8 -5.36 -0.99 -17.10
N ASP A 9 -5.32 -1.53 -15.88
CA ASP A 9 -5.49 -0.76 -14.66
C ASP A 9 -4.21 -0.06 -14.20
N ALA A 10 -3.06 -0.42 -14.78
CA ALA A 10 -1.76 0.06 -14.31
C ALA A 10 -1.64 1.59 -14.29
N LYS A 11 -2.17 2.27 -15.28
CA LYS A 11 -2.14 3.74 -15.35
C LYS A 11 -2.95 4.37 -14.22
N ALA A 12 -4.19 3.91 -14.02
CA ALA A 12 -5.06 4.42 -12.96
C ALA A 12 -4.46 4.15 -11.57
N ILE A 13 -3.87 2.97 -11.36
CA ILE A 13 -3.17 2.63 -10.13
C ILE A 13 -2.01 3.60 -9.89
N ALA A 14 -1.20 3.84 -10.91
CA ALA A 14 -0.07 4.75 -10.82
C ALA A 14 -0.50 6.18 -10.51
N GLN A 15 -1.60 6.63 -11.07
CA GLN A 15 -2.16 7.96 -10.80
C GLN A 15 -2.60 8.09 -9.34
N ILE A 16 -3.32 7.09 -8.82
CA ILE A 16 -3.74 7.08 -7.42
C ILE A 16 -2.52 7.05 -6.49
N HIS A 17 -1.55 6.19 -6.79
CA HIS A 17 -0.33 6.10 -5.99
C HIS A 17 0.41 7.44 -5.95
N THR A 18 0.55 8.10 -7.10
CA THR A 18 1.25 9.39 -7.20
C THR A 18 0.52 10.48 -6.40
N ILE A 19 -0.80 10.60 -6.56
CA ILE A 19 -1.59 11.59 -5.84
C ILE A 19 -1.56 11.34 -4.34
N ALA A 20 -1.69 10.07 -3.92
CA ALA A 20 -1.64 9.70 -2.51
C ALA A 20 -0.27 10.00 -1.90
N ALA A 21 0.81 9.68 -2.61
CA ALA A 21 2.16 9.96 -2.13
C ALA A 21 2.41 11.47 -2.01
N GLN A 22 1.94 12.26 -2.96
CA GLN A 22 2.04 13.71 -2.89
C GLN A 22 1.30 14.24 -1.65
N ALA A 23 0.11 13.73 -1.36
CA ALA A 23 -0.65 14.16 -0.19
C ALA A 23 0.07 13.81 1.13
N VAL A 24 0.71 12.63 1.19
CA VAL A 24 1.45 12.17 2.37
C VAL A 24 2.71 12.99 2.60
N TYR A 25 3.46 13.27 1.53
CA TYR A 25 4.80 13.86 1.64
C TYR A 25 4.83 15.38 1.44
N LYS A 26 3.67 16.01 1.17
CA LYS A 26 3.60 17.46 1.03
C LYS A 26 4.06 18.14 2.32
N GLY A 27 4.98 19.09 2.20
CA GLY A 27 5.56 19.77 3.35
C GLY A 27 6.68 19.00 4.04
N LEU A 28 6.87 17.71 3.74
CA LEU A 28 7.95 16.88 4.28
C LEU A 28 9.08 16.72 3.26
N VAL A 29 8.71 16.62 1.98
CA VAL A 29 9.63 16.47 0.86
C VAL A 29 9.49 17.72 -0.01
N PRO A 30 10.59 18.35 -0.45
CA PRO A 30 10.53 19.54 -1.32
C PRO A 30 9.70 19.27 -2.58
N ASP A 31 8.94 20.27 -3.04
CA ASP A 31 8.03 20.13 -4.18
C ASP A 31 8.74 19.64 -5.44
N ASP A 32 9.96 20.12 -5.71
CA ASP A 32 10.74 19.70 -6.86
C ASP A 32 11.14 18.21 -6.77
N GLN A 33 11.36 17.71 -5.57
CA GLN A 33 11.63 16.28 -5.33
C GLN A 33 10.38 15.44 -5.46
N LEU A 34 9.22 15.98 -5.08
CA LEU A 34 7.94 15.28 -5.26
C LEU A 34 7.62 15.05 -6.75
N LYS A 35 8.05 15.96 -7.60
CA LYS A 35 7.87 15.85 -9.06
C LYS A 35 8.64 14.68 -9.66
N THR A 36 9.69 14.19 -8.99
CA THR A 36 10.43 13.01 -9.46
C THR A 36 9.67 11.71 -9.26
N LEU A 37 8.59 11.75 -8.46
CA LEU A 37 7.71 10.61 -8.25
C LEU A 37 6.74 10.53 -9.43
N SER A 38 7.23 10.11 -10.59
CA SER A 38 6.48 10.17 -11.84
C SER A 38 5.43 9.07 -11.96
N VAL A 39 4.33 9.41 -12.62
CA VAL A 39 3.28 8.45 -12.95
C VAL A 39 3.83 7.36 -13.86
N GLU A 40 4.69 7.71 -14.83
CA GLU A 40 5.24 6.77 -15.80
C GLU A 40 6.05 5.66 -15.15
N LYS A 41 6.91 6.00 -14.19
CA LYS A 41 7.73 5.00 -13.47
C LYS A 41 6.86 4.08 -12.63
N ARG A 42 5.83 4.64 -11.97
CA ARG A 42 4.90 3.85 -11.18
C ARG A 42 4.01 2.98 -12.05
N GLN A 43 3.62 3.47 -13.22
CA GLN A 43 2.85 2.68 -14.18
C GLN A 43 3.64 1.46 -14.63
N ALA A 44 4.91 1.64 -14.97
CA ALA A 44 5.79 0.54 -15.36
C ALA A 44 5.94 -0.48 -14.21
N TYR A 45 6.14 0.00 -12.99
CA TYR A 45 6.25 -0.86 -11.81
C TYR A 45 4.99 -1.70 -11.58
N TRP A 46 3.82 -1.06 -11.59
CA TRP A 46 2.56 -1.76 -11.33
C TRP A 46 2.15 -2.66 -12.48
N ARG A 47 2.47 -2.27 -13.72
CA ARG A 47 2.26 -3.13 -14.87
C ARG A 47 3.05 -4.44 -14.74
N GLU A 48 4.31 -4.35 -14.35
CA GLU A 48 5.15 -5.52 -14.13
C GLU A 48 4.64 -6.36 -12.97
N ALA A 49 4.23 -5.72 -11.87
CA ALA A 49 3.65 -6.42 -10.73
C ALA A 49 2.42 -7.22 -11.13
N ILE A 50 1.52 -6.63 -11.91
CA ILE A 50 0.30 -7.28 -12.36
C ILE A 50 0.63 -8.45 -13.31
N GLU A 51 1.57 -8.23 -14.23
CA GLU A 51 1.98 -9.25 -15.20
C GLU A 51 2.52 -10.50 -14.52
N TYR A 52 3.37 -10.33 -13.51
CA TYR A 52 4.04 -11.44 -12.82
C TYR A 52 3.35 -11.83 -11.51
N CYS A 53 2.28 -11.16 -11.12
CA CYS A 53 1.58 -11.37 -9.84
C CYS A 53 2.52 -11.27 -8.64
N GLU A 54 3.44 -10.31 -8.67
CA GLU A 54 4.45 -10.12 -7.62
C GLU A 54 4.76 -8.62 -7.44
N PRO A 55 4.09 -7.95 -6.50
CA PRO A 55 3.01 -8.44 -5.64
C PRO A 55 1.70 -8.67 -6.37
N GLN A 56 0.78 -9.38 -5.73
CA GLN A 56 -0.58 -9.48 -6.19
C GLN A 56 -1.26 -8.13 -6.04
N VAL A 57 -2.12 -7.76 -6.97
CA VAL A 57 -2.78 -6.45 -6.98
C VAL A 57 -4.28 -6.62 -7.16
N GLN A 58 -5.03 -5.94 -6.30
CA GLN A 58 -6.48 -5.83 -6.40
C GLN A 58 -6.86 -4.36 -6.50
N VAL A 59 -7.94 -4.07 -7.19
CA VAL A 59 -8.46 -2.71 -7.35
C VAL A 59 -9.87 -2.59 -6.83
N ALA A 60 -10.19 -1.43 -6.26
CA ALA A 60 -11.55 -1.07 -5.89
C ALA A 60 -12.14 -0.24 -7.03
N VAL A 61 -13.33 -0.59 -7.46
CA VAL A 61 -14.01 0.04 -8.59
C VAL A 61 -15.36 0.59 -8.14
N GLU A 62 -15.64 1.83 -8.52
CA GLU A 62 -16.92 2.50 -8.30
C GLU A 62 -17.30 3.24 -9.57
N ASP A 63 -18.49 2.98 -10.09
CA ASP A 63 -18.98 3.59 -11.34
C ASP A 63 -17.98 3.44 -12.49
N GLU A 64 -17.45 2.23 -12.65
CA GLU A 64 -16.47 1.84 -13.67
C GLU A 64 -15.12 2.55 -13.55
N LYS A 65 -14.89 3.29 -12.46
CA LYS A 65 -13.63 3.97 -12.21
C LYS A 65 -12.88 3.30 -11.07
N ILE A 66 -11.57 3.19 -11.22
CA ILE A 66 -10.71 2.70 -10.15
C ILE A 66 -10.55 3.81 -9.11
N VAL A 67 -10.92 3.50 -7.87
CA VAL A 67 -10.89 4.45 -6.75
C VAL A 67 -9.91 4.05 -5.66
N GLY A 68 -9.23 2.94 -5.82
CA GLY A 68 -8.20 2.48 -4.88
C GLY A 68 -7.56 1.19 -5.34
N PHE A 69 -6.45 0.82 -4.70
CA PHE A 69 -5.77 -0.42 -4.98
C PHE A 69 -5.00 -0.92 -3.77
N VAL A 70 -4.67 -2.20 -3.78
CA VAL A 70 -3.81 -2.83 -2.79
C VAL A 70 -2.84 -3.77 -3.50
N GLY A 71 -1.56 -3.68 -3.12
CA GLY A 71 -0.54 -4.66 -3.50
C GLY A 71 -0.14 -5.43 -2.27
N PHE A 72 -0.09 -6.74 -2.36
CA PHE A 72 0.25 -7.60 -1.23
C PHE A 72 0.95 -8.87 -1.69
N ASP A 73 1.84 -9.36 -0.85
CA ASP A 73 2.58 -10.58 -1.11
C ASP A 73 3.26 -11.01 0.19
N ARG A 74 4.15 -11.98 0.10
CA ARG A 74 4.98 -12.35 1.24
C ARG A 74 5.85 -11.17 1.67
N SER A 75 6.21 -11.14 2.95
CA SER A 75 7.03 -10.08 3.51
C SER A 75 8.38 -9.98 2.80
N ARG A 76 8.79 -8.74 2.49
CA ARG A 76 10.11 -8.42 1.94
C ARG A 76 11.17 -8.22 3.02
N ASP A 77 10.77 -8.23 4.29
CA ASP A 77 11.69 -8.04 5.40
C ASP A 77 12.67 -9.21 5.50
N GLU A 78 13.92 -8.91 5.80
CA GLU A 78 14.93 -9.93 6.01
C GLU A 78 14.51 -10.86 7.16
N LYS A 79 14.82 -12.15 7.00
CA LYS A 79 14.54 -13.19 8.00
C LYS A 79 13.06 -13.41 8.28
N SER A 80 12.17 -12.89 7.43
CA SER A 80 10.75 -13.18 7.54
C SER A 80 10.48 -14.65 7.23
N ARG A 81 9.50 -15.20 7.93
CA ARG A 81 9.04 -16.56 7.64
C ARG A 81 8.14 -16.55 6.39
N PRO A 82 8.09 -17.65 5.62
CA PRO A 82 7.18 -17.74 4.47
C PRO A 82 5.70 -17.53 4.83
N THR A 83 5.34 -17.69 6.11
CA THR A 83 3.98 -17.51 6.60
C THR A 83 3.66 -16.06 6.98
N THR A 84 4.60 -15.13 6.79
CA THR A 84 4.39 -13.72 7.04
C THR A 84 4.14 -13.00 5.72
N GLY A 85 2.96 -12.40 5.59
CA GLY A 85 2.61 -11.56 4.46
C GLY A 85 2.89 -10.09 4.73
N GLU A 86 2.76 -9.29 3.71
CA GLU A 86 2.96 -7.84 3.81
C GLU A 86 2.00 -7.13 2.87
N ILE A 87 1.42 -6.04 3.35
CA ILE A 87 0.74 -5.07 2.48
C ILE A 87 1.83 -4.15 1.93
N TRP A 88 2.15 -4.32 0.67
CA TRP A 88 3.21 -3.54 0.01
C TRP A 88 2.77 -2.12 -0.27
N ALA A 89 1.50 -1.94 -0.60
CA ALA A 89 0.89 -0.64 -0.84
C ALA A 89 -0.63 -0.77 -0.69
N ILE A 90 -1.27 0.22 -0.09
CA ILE A 90 -2.73 0.30 -0.04
C ILE A 90 -3.11 1.78 -0.06
N TYR A 91 -3.84 2.18 -1.09
CA TYR A 91 -4.20 3.59 -1.29
C TYR A 91 -5.59 3.70 -1.86
N ALA A 92 -6.33 4.70 -1.38
CA ALA A 92 -7.59 5.13 -1.97
C ALA A 92 -7.41 6.53 -2.55
N ALA A 93 -8.14 6.83 -3.61
CA ALA A 93 -8.18 8.18 -4.14
C ALA A 93 -8.65 9.14 -3.04
N PRO A 94 -8.05 10.35 -2.91
CA PRO A 94 -8.43 11.27 -1.83
C PRO A 94 -9.93 11.60 -1.80
N THR A 95 -10.58 11.63 -2.95
CA THR A 95 -12.03 11.84 -3.05
C THR A 95 -12.86 10.73 -2.40
N HIS A 96 -12.25 9.59 -2.12
CA HIS A 96 -12.91 8.41 -1.57
C HIS A 96 -12.38 8.04 -0.18
N TRP A 97 -11.64 8.91 0.47
CA TRP A 97 -11.18 8.67 1.83
C TRP A 97 -12.38 8.59 2.79
N SER A 98 -12.26 7.73 3.79
CA SER A 98 -13.28 7.52 4.83
C SER A 98 -14.62 6.99 4.29
N LYS A 99 -14.60 6.32 3.13
CA LYS A 99 -15.79 5.71 2.50
C LYS A 99 -15.73 4.18 2.46
N GLY A 100 -14.85 3.58 3.24
CA GLY A 100 -14.76 2.12 3.33
C GLY A 100 -13.95 1.46 2.21
N VAL A 101 -13.37 2.21 1.29
CA VAL A 101 -12.57 1.66 0.18
C VAL A 101 -11.35 0.91 0.72
N GLY A 102 -10.63 1.51 1.68
CA GLY A 102 -9.47 0.88 2.27
C GLY A 102 -9.80 -0.43 2.98
N LEU A 103 -10.91 -0.48 3.71
CA LEU A 103 -11.32 -1.71 4.40
C LEU A 103 -11.68 -2.82 3.42
N ALA A 104 -12.35 -2.49 2.32
CA ALA A 104 -12.68 -3.47 1.29
C ALA A 104 -11.42 -4.02 0.63
N LEU A 105 -10.43 -3.17 0.37
CA LEU A 105 -9.13 -3.57 -0.18
C LEU A 105 -8.37 -4.45 0.81
N TRP A 106 -8.36 -4.06 2.08
CA TRP A 106 -7.74 -4.87 3.13
C TRP A 106 -8.38 -6.26 3.23
N ASP A 107 -9.70 -6.35 3.21
CA ASP A 107 -10.39 -7.63 3.25
C ASP A 107 -9.97 -8.53 2.09
N ALA A 108 -9.85 -8.00 0.89
CA ALA A 108 -9.41 -8.75 -0.28
C ALA A 108 -7.96 -9.23 -0.12
N ALA A 109 -7.05 -8.37 0.36
CA ALA A 109 -5.67 -8.72 0.59
C ALA A 109 -5.54 -9.80 1.66
N ARG A 110 -6.30 -9.68 2.74
CA ARG A 110 -6.33 -10.67 3.81
C ARG A 110 -6.74 -12.03 3.29
N ASP A 111 -7.80 -12.09 2.48
CA ASP A 111 -8.23 -13.36 1.88
C ASP A 111 -7.15 -13.95 0.98
N GLY A 112 -6.51 -13.13 0.17
CA GLY A 112 -5.44 -13.58 -0.72
C GLY A 112 -4.23 -14.10 0.05
N LEU A 113 -3.83 -13.42 1.11
CA LEU A 113 -2.70 -13.83 1.95
C LEU A 113 -3.05 -15.13 2.71
N GLN A 114 -4.28 -15.26 3.16
CA GLN A 114 -4.73 -16.47 3.84
C GLN A 114 -4.68 -17.67 2.90
N GLU A 115 -5.09 -17.51 1.64
CA GLU A 115 -4.99 -18.55 0.62
C GLU A 115 -3.54 -18.97 0.37
N GLU A 116 -2.60 -18.06 0.48
CA GLU A 116 -1.17 -18.33 0.32
C GLU A 116 -0.54 -18.97 1.57
N GLY A 117 -1.32 -19.20 2.61
CA GLY A 117 -0.83 -19.82 3.83
C GLY A 117 -0.21 -18.86 4.83
N CYS A 118 -0.40 -17.56 4.66
CA CYS A 118 0.09 -16.58 5.62
C CYS A 118 -0.73 -16.61 6.90
N THR A 119 -0.06 -16.51 8.04
CA THR A 119 -0.69 -16.47 9.36
C THR A 119 -0.60 -15.10 10.01
N ASN A 120 0.32 -14.27 9.55
CA ASN A 120 0.52 -12.90 10.00
C ASN A 120 0.71 -12.00 8.79
N VAL A 121 0.44 -10.71 8.98
CA VAL A 121 0.66 -9.70 7.96
C VAL A 121 1.27 -8.45 8.58
N THR A 122 2.20 -7.83 7.84
CA THR A 122 2.85 -6.59 8.25
C THR A 122 2.59 -5.49 7.22
N ALA A 123 2.80 -4.25 7.66
CA ALA A 123 2.77 -3.08 6.79
C ALA A 123 3.75 -2.04 7.33
N TRP A 124 4.49 -1.40 6.43
CA TRP A 124 5.39 -0.29 6.79
C TRP A 124 4.68 1.03 6.51
N VAL A 125 4.60 1.89 7.51
CA VAL A 125 3.88 3.16 7.42
C VAL A 125 4.75 4.28 7.95
N PRO A 126 4.87 5.41 7.21
CA PRO A 126 5.54 6.59 7.74
C PRO A 126 4.88 7.07 9.04
N LEU A 127 5.69 7.38 10.06
CA LEU A 127 5.18 7.83 11.36
C LEU A 127 4.36 9.11 11.24
N ARG A 128 4.60 9.93 10.24
CA ARG A 128 3.85 11.16 10.03
C ARG A 128 2.55 10.97 9.24
N ASN A 129 2.33 9.77 8.70
CA ASN A 129 1.08 9.48 7.99
C ASN A 129 0.03 8.99 9.00
N GLU A 130 -0.53 9.91 9.76
CA GLU A 130 -1.51 9.58 10.80
C GLU A 130 -2.75 8.90 10.24
N ARG A 131 -3.19 9.26 9.05
CA ARG A 131 -4.34 8.63 8.39
C ARG A 131 -4.09 7.15 8.17
N ALA A 132 -2.94 6.78 7.61
CA ALA A 132 -2.60 5.38 7.37
C ALA A 132 -2.40 4.63 8.68
N LEU A 133 -1.76 5.25 9.67
CA LEU A 133 -1.60 4.62 10.98
C LEU A 133 -2.96 4.30 11.62
N ARG A 134 -3.87 5.26 11.62
CA ARG A 134 -5.22 5.06 12.17
C ARG A 134 -5.99 4.00 11.40
N PHE A 135 -5.89 4.02 10.06
CA PHE A 135 -6.53 3.02 9.22
C PHE A 135 -6.08 1.61 9.59
N HIS A 136 -4.76 1.40 9.65
CA HIS A 136 -4.21 0.09 10.00
C HIS A 136 -4.59 -0.33 11.42
N GLU A 137 -4.57 0.59 12.36
CA GLU A 137 -4.96 0.29 13.75
C GLU A 137 -6.44 -0.07 13.86
N MET A 138 -7.30 0.60 13.10
CA MET A 138 -8.71 0.24 13.00
C MET A 138 -8.91 -1.15 12.38
N ALA A 139 -8.05 -1.52 11.45
CA ALA A 139 -8.07 -2.84 10.84
C ALA A 139 -7.43 -3.92 11.72
N GLY A 140 -7.01 -3.58 12.95
CA GLY A 140 -6.49 -4.53 13.92
C GLY A 140 -4.97 -4.66 13.95
N PHE A 141 -4.24 -3.84 13.20
CA PHE A 141 -2.78 -3.84 13.25
C PHE A 141 -2.29 -3.13 14.50
N LYS A 142 -1.15 -3.58 15.03
CA LYS A 142 -0.48 -2.94 16.15
C LYS A 142 0.91 -2.49 15.75
N ARG A 143 1.31 -1.30 16.21
CA ARG A 143 2.65 -0.77 15.95
C ARG A 143 3.70 -1.57 16.68
N GLU A 144 4.79 -1.86 15.98
CA GLU A 144 5.98 -2.45 16.58
C GLU A 144 7.05 -1.37 16.65
N MET A 145 7.02 -0.53 17.69
CA MET A 145 7.90 0.65 17.76
C MET A 145 9.40 0.32 17.76
N SER A 146 9.77 -0.87 18.20
CA SER A 146 11.16 -1.34 18.10
C SER A 146 11.66 -1.51 16.67
N THR A 147 10.75 -1.53 15.67
CA THR A 147 11.09 -1.66 14.26
C THR A 147 11.31 -0.33 13.57
N ALA A 148 11.09 0.80 14.25
CA ALA A 148 11.20 2.13 13.64
C ALA A 148 12.54 2.26 12.91
N LYS A 149 12.47 2.68 11.65
CA LYS A 149 13.66 2.86 10.80
C LYS A 149 13.50 4.08 9.91
N THR A 150 14.60 4.50 9.31
CA THR A 150 14.62 5.62 8.38
C THR A 150 14.62 5.10 6.95
N ALA A 151 13.69 5.60 6.13
CA ALA A 151 13.66 5.40 4.69
C ALA A 151 13.97 6.72 4.00
N VAL A 152 14.47 6.66 2.76
CA VAL A 152 14.75 7.87 1.97
C VAL A 152 13.68 8.00 0.89
N VAL A 153 12.99 9.13 0.90
CA VAL A 153 11.94 9.46 -0.09
C VAL A 153 12.27 10.84 -0.67
N GLY A 154 12.51 10.89 -1.99
CA GLY A 154 12.86 12.15 -2.66
C GLY A 154 14.07 12.84 -2.06
N GLY A 155 15.08 12.08 -1.60
CA GLY A 155 16.28 12.61 -0.97
C GLY A 155 16.13 13.00 0.48
N VAL A 156 14.94 12.85 1.06
CA VAL A 156 14.64 13.21 2.45
C VAL A 156 14.48 11.95 3.29
N LYS A 157 15.02 11.99 4.51
CA LYS A 157 14.89 10.87 5.47
C LYS A 157 13.53 10.92 6.13
N ILE A 158 12.78 9.84 5.99
CA ILE A 158 11.45 9.68 6.57
C ILE A 158 11.48 8.50 7.54
N GLU A 159 11.00 8.72 8.75
CA GLU A 159 10.89 7.63 9.72
C GLU A 159 9.61 6.84 9.45
N GLU A 160 9.73 5.52 9.47
CA GLU A 160 8.59 4.62 9.34
C GLU A 160 8.63 3.52 10.38
N VAL A 161 7.48 2.92 10.63
CA VAL A 161 7.32 1.87 11.63
C VAL A 161 6.56 0.72 10.99
N ARG A 162 6.86 -0.49 11.44
CA ARG A 162 6.11 -1.67 11.02
C ARG A 162 4.90 -1.86 11.94
N LEU A 163 3.77 -2.16 11.31
CA LEU A 163 2.58 -2.61 12.03
C LEU A 163 2.33 -4.07 11.67
N LYS A 164 1.73 -4.82 12.57
CA LYS A 164 1.53 -6.25 12.42
C LYS A 164 0.21 -6.69 13.02
N ARG A 165 -0.40 -7.70 12.39
CA ARG A 165 -1.55 -8.38 12.98
C ARG A 165 -1.57 -9.85 12.53
N PRO A 166 -2.24 -10.74 13.31
CA PRO A 166 -2.55 -12.08 12.80
C PRO A 166 -3.59 -11.96 11.68
N ILE A 167 -3.58 -12.93 10.77
CA ILE A 167 -4.55 -12.96 9.65
C ILE A 167 -5.96 -13.30 10.13
N ASN A 168 -6.08 -14.07 11.18
CA ASN A 168 -7.39 -14.52 11.71
C ASN A 168 -8.06 -13.47 12.58
#